data_6f29405024142f73e75ef8bfec518034
#
_entry.id   6f29405024142f73e75ef8bfec518034
#
_cell.length_a   1.000
_cell.length_b   1.000
_cell.length_c   1.000
_cell.angle_alpha   90.00
_cell.angle_beta   90.00
_cell.angle_gamma   90.00
#
_symmetry.space_group_name_H-M   'P 1'
#
loop_
_entity.id
_entity.type
_entity.pdbx_description
1 polymer ?
#
loop_
_entity_poly.entity_id
_entity_poly.type
_entity_poly.pdbx_seq_one_letter_code
_entity_poly.pdbx_strand_id
1 'polypeptide(L)'
;GGGTTEVAVISLGQIVFSRTLRLGGAEMDDALVRAIKKKYNLLIGEQMAETIKLEIGTLRKTTPSAVMEIRGRDLLTGLPQSRLLDQNQVREALLEPVRSIVETIRGTLEQMPSEMAADVLDRGIVLTGGAALLRDLDWVLTRETGLTVVVAENALGCVALGTGRAAENMNLFHKGHRPAGSK
;
A
#
# COMPACT_ATOMS: atom_id res chain seq x y z
N GLY A 1 -1.99 -4.26 2.82
CA GLY A 1 -3.09 -5.14 2.43
C GLY A 1 -4.24 -4.44 1.73
N GLY A 2 -5.40 -5.12 1.65
CA GLY A 2 -6.60 -4.54 1.02
C GLY A 2 -7.15 -3.34 1.79
N GLY A 3 -7.36 -3.46 3.10
CA GLY A 3 -7.97 -2.40 3.92
C GLY A 3 -7.02 -1.69 4.87
N THR A 4 -5.79 -2.19 5.08
CA THR A 4 -4.83 -1.61 6.01
C THR A 4 -3.41 -1.61 5.45
N THR A 5 -2.62 -0.63 5.89
CA THR A 5 -1.17 -0.60 5.75
C THR A 5 -0.55 -0.65 7.15
N GLU A 6 0.31 -1.62 7.36
CA GLU A 6 1.05 -1.77 8.61
C GLU A 6 2.53 -1.47 8.37
N VAL A 7 3.08 -0.64 9.24
CA VAL A 7 4.50 -0.31 9.26
C VAL A 7 5.07 -0.86 10.56
N ALA A 8 6.08 -1.72 10.47
CA ALA A 8 6.72 -2.30 11.64
C ALA A 8 8.25 -2.18 11.55
N VAL A 9 8.86 -1.84 12.66
CA VAL A 9 10.31 -1.89 12.84
C VAL A 9 10.64 -3.18 13.62
N ILE A 10 11.47 -4.01 13.03
CA ILE A 10 11.84 -5.33 13.57
C ILE A 10 13.33 -5.31 13.88
N SER A 11 13.69 -5.66 15.11
CA SER A 11 15.08 -5.83 15.55
C SER A 11 15.21 -7.12 16.34
N LEU A 12 16.27 -7.87 16.08
CA LEU A 12 16.57 -9.15 16.75
C LEU A 12 15.37 -10.12 16.76
N GLY A 13 14.59 -10.12 15.66
CA GLY A 13 13.40 -10.99 15.51
C GLY A 13 12.16 -10.56 16.30
N GLN A 14 12.15 -9.34 16.87
CA GLN A 14 11.01 -8.79 17.61
C GLN A 14 10.52 -7.49 16.98
N ILE A 15 9.20 -7.26 17.04
CA ILE A 15 8.62 -5.98 16.66
C ILE A 15 8.91 -4.99 17.80
N VAL A 16 9.72 -3.97 17.51
CA VAL A 16 10.08 -2.92 18.46
C VAL A 16 9.06 -1.78 18.42
N PHE A 17 8.58 -1.46 17.23
CA PHE A 17 7.60 -0.43 17.00
C PHE A 17 6.71 -0.81 15.82
N SER A 18 5.42 -0.51 15.91
CA SER A 18 4.50 -0.68 14.79
C SER A 18 3.43 0.41 14.76
N ARG A 19 2.96 0.70 13.56
CA ARG A 19 1.84 1.62 13.32
C ARG A 19 0.94 1.04 12.24
N THR A 20 -0.36 1.13 12.47
CA THR A 20 -1.38 0.71 11.51
C THR A 20 -2.13 1.92 10.97
N LEU A 21 -2.27 2.00 9.66
CA LEU A 21 -3.09 2.96 8.94
C LEU A 21 -4.26 2.22 8.31
N ARG A 22 -5.50 2.68 8.54
CA ARG A 22 -6.71 2.16 7.87
C ARG A 22 -6.81 2.71 6.45
N LEU A 23 -5.88 2.30 5.62
CA LEU A 23 -5.77 2.64 4.22
C LEU A 23 -5.00 1.53 3.51
N GLY A 24 -5.54 1.01 2.43
CA GLY A 24 -4.92 -0.04 1.64
C GLY A 24 -5.37 0.01 0.18
N GLY A 25 -5.40 -1.15 -0.48
CA GLY A 25 -5.79 -1.25 -1.88
C GLY A 25 -7.23 -0.79 -2.15
N ALA A 26 -8.15 -1.03 -1.22
CA ALA A 26 -9.55 -0.65 -1.35
C ALA A 26 -9.74 0.88 -1.34
N GLU A 27 -9.05 1.61 -0.46
CA GLU A 27 -9.11 3.08 -0.45
C GLU A 27 -8.48 3.70 -1.70
N MET A 28 -7.51 3.02 -2.31
CA MET A 28 -6.98 3.41 -3.62
C MET A 28 -8.03 3.25 -4.72
N ASP A 29 -8.80 2.16 -4.70
CA ASP A 29 -9.91 1.91 -5.63
C ASP A 29 -11.03 2.95 -5.43
N ASP A 30 -11.38 3.25 -4.20
CA ASP A 30 -12.34 4.30 -3.86
C ASP A 30 -11.88 5.68 -4.33
N ALA A 31 -10.59 5.99 -4.24
CA ALA A 31 -10.04 7.24 -4.76
C ALA A 31 -10.21 7.33 -6.29
N LEU A 32 -10.02 6.23 -7.01
CA LEU A 32 -10.26 6.15 -8.44
C LEU A 32 -11.74 6.33 -8.78
N VAL A 33 -12.64 5.65 -8.06
CA VAL A 33 -14.11 5.81 -8.23
C VAL A 33 -14.51 7.27 -8.05
N ARG A 34 -14.04 7.92 -6.98
CA ARG A 34 -14.32 9.34 -6.69
C ARG A 34 -13.80 10.27 -7.79
N ALA A 35 -12.57 10.05 -8.24
CA ALA A 35 -11.92 10.88 -9.26
C ALA A 35 -12.65 10.77 -10.62
N ILE A 36 -13.00 9.55 -11.03
CA ILE A 36 -13.72 9.28 -12.29
C ILE A 36 -15.14 9.86 -12.22
N LYS A 37 -15.84 9.65 -11.10
CA LYS A 37 -17.16 10.25 -10.86
C LYS A 37 -17.12 11.77 -10.97
N LYS A 38 -16.13 12.41 -10.32
CA LYS A 38 -15.98 13.86 -10.32
C LYS A 38 -15.69 14.41 -11.72
N LYS A 39 -14.83 13.73 -12.49
CA LYS A 39 -14.35 14.24 -13.78
C LYS A 39 -15.31 13.96 -14.93
N TYR A 40 -15.92 12.77 -14.94
CA TYR A 40 -16.68 12.28 -16.07
C TYR A 40 -18.18 12.08 -15.80
N ASN A 41 -18.64 12.34 -14.56
CA ASN A 41 -19.98 11.95 -14.09
C ASN A 41 -20.26 10.45 -14.32
N LEU A 42 -19.25 9.63 -14.35
CA LEU A 42 -19.31 8.20 -14.60
C LEU A 42 -19.14 7.42 -13.31
N LEU A 43 -20.13 6.60 -12.95
CA LEU A 43 -20.05 5.68 -11.83
C LEU A 43 -19.52 4.34 -12.32
N ILE A 44 -18.32 3.98 -11.88
CA ILE A 44 -17.70 2.67 -12.11
C ILE A 44 -17.88 1.79 -10.86
N GLY A 45 -17.84 0.46 -11.04
CA GLY A 45 -17.82 -0.51 -9.95
C GLY A 45 -16.41 -0.73 -9.40
N GLU A 46 -16.34 -1.33 -8.19
CA GLU A 46 -15.08 -1.66 -7.50
C GLU A 46 -14.15 -2.52 -8.36
N GLN A 47 -14.67 -3.54 -9.05
CA GLN A 47 -13.88 -4.39 -9.94
C GLN A 47 -13.23 -3.60 -11.09
N MET A 48 -13.93 -2.62 -11.64
CA MET A 48 -13.37 -1.75 -12.67
C MET A 48 -12.28 -0.86 -12.09
N ALA A 49 -12.45 -0.33 -10.88
CA ALA A 49 -11.44 0.49 -10.22
C ALA A 49 -10.16 -0.33 -9.93
N GLU A 50 -10.30 -1.54 -9.44
CA GLU A 50 -9.19 -2.46 -9.23
C GLU A 50 -8.48 -2.80 -10.56
N THR A 51 -9.24 -3.09 -11.62
CA THR A 51 -8.67 -3.34 -12.96
C THR A 51 -7.86 -2.14 -13.44
N ILE A 52 -8.38 -0.92 -13.31
CA ILE A 52 -7.67 0.32 -13.67
C ILE A 52 -6.36 0.44 -12.88
N LYS A 53 -6.41 0.21 -11.57
CA LYS A 53 -5.24 0.26 -10.69
C LYS A 53 -4.15 -0.73 -11.13
N LEU A 54 -4.55 -1.97 -11.47
CA LEU A 54 -3.63 -3.03 -11.87
C LEU A 54 -3.05 -2.82 -13.28
N GLU A 55 -3.88 -2.39 -14.24
CA GLU A 55 -3.46 -2.29 -15.64
C GLU A 55 -2.70 -1.01 -15.95
N ILE A 56 -3.19 0.15 -15.49
CA ILE A 56 -2.60 1.46 -15.79
C ILE A 56 -2.23 2.29 -14.57
N GLY A 57 -2.36 1.73 -13.34
CA GLY A 57 -1.90 2.41 -12.12
C GLY A 57 -0.39 2.61 -12.14
N THR A 58 0.07 3.82 -11.83
CA THR A 58 1.48 4.18 -11.67
C THR A 58 1.59 5.42 -10.78
N LEU A 59 2.73 5.62 -10.17
CA LEU A 59 3.00 6.81 -9.37
C LEU A 59 3.99 7.76 -10.05
N ARG A 60 4.51 7.39 -11.22
CA ARG A 60 5.32 8.27 -12.06
C ARG A 60 4.48 8.89 -13.18
N LYS A 61 4.83 10.12 -13.54
CA LYS A 61 4.29 10.73 -14.74
C LYS A 61 4.94 10.09 -15.98
N THR A 62 4.12 9.70 -16.94
CA THR A 62 4.55 9.04 -18.17
C THR A 62 4.28 9.89 -19.40
N THR A 63 5.18 9.82 -20.39
CA THR A 63 5.03 10.46 -21.68
C THR A 63 5.66 9.55 -22.74
N PRO A 64 4.90 8.99 -23.69
CA PRO A 64 3.44 9.08 -23.81
C PRO A 64 2.73 8.39 -22.66
N SER A 65 1.51 8.83 -22.36
CA SER A 65 0.65 8.26 -21.32
C SER A 65 -0.17 7.11 -21.90
N ALA A 66 -0.27 6.00 -21.15
CA ALA A 66 -1.18 4.91 -21.52
C ALA A 66 -2.64 5.34 -21.36
N VAL A 67 -3.51 4.79 -22.18
CA VAL A 67 -4.95 5.07 -22.18
C VAL A 67 -5.72 3.76 -22.09
N MET A 68 -6.74 3.72 -21.25
CA MET A 68 -7.63 2.56 -21.06
C MET A 68 -9.07 2.96 -21.28
N GLU A 69 -9.84 2.13 -21.99
CA GLU A 69 -11.30 2.29 -22.07
C GLU A 69 -11.92 1.77 -20.77
N ILE A 70 -12.64 2.64 -20.08
CA ILE A 70 -13.40 2.31 -18.86
C ILE A 70 -14.89 2.36 -19.12
N ARG A 71 -15.66 1.55 -18.40
CA ARG A 71 -17.12 1.44 -18.57
C ARG A 71 -17.81 1.63 -17.23
N GLY A 72 -18.95 2.33 -17.27
CA GLY A 72 -19.74 2.60 -16.09
C GLY A 72 -21.13 3.13 -16.46
N ARG A 73 -21.83 3.63 -15.46
CA ARG A 73 -23.12 4.29 -15.62
C ARG A 73 -22.94 5.80 -15.58
N ASP A 74 -23.38 6.47 -16.62
CA ASP A 74 -23.47 7.94 -16.65
C ASP A 74 -24.51 8.41 -15.62
N LEU A 75 -24.11 9.32 -14.74
CA LEU A 75 -24.99 9.78 -13.64
C LEU A 75 -26.03 10.81 -14.06
N LEU A 76 -25.90 11.42 -15.24
CA LEU A 76 -26.84 12.38 -15.75
C LEU A 76 -27.97 11.68 -16.50
N THR A 77 -27.63 10.68 -17.33
CA THR A 77 -28.58 9.97 -18.17
C THR A 77 -29.09 8.65 -17.58
N GLY A 78 -28.32 8.09 -16.62
CA GLY A 78 -28.56 6.76 -16.04
C GLY A 78 -28.15 5.60 -16.96
N LEU A 79 -27.65 5.86 -18.16
CA LEU A 79 -27.36 4.85 -19.18
C LEU A 79 -25.88 4.36 -19.07
N PRO A 80 -25.59 3.11 -19.53
CA PRO A 80 -24.22 2.64 -19.68
C PRO A 80 -23.44 3.53 -20.66
N GLN A 81 -22.20 3.85 -20.26
CA GLN A 81 -21.28 4.65 -21.07
C GLN A 81 -19.84 4.17 -20.94
N SER A 82 -19.04 4.44 -21.97
CA SER A 82 -17.57 4.27 -21.91
C SER A 82 -16.84 5.61 -22.03
N ARG A 83 -15.63 5.65 -21.48
CA ARG A 83 -14.71 6.80 -21.53
C ARG A 83 -13.29 6.30 -21.67
N LEU A 84 -12.44 7.11 -22.28
CA LEU A 84 -11.01 6.89 -22.28
C LEU A 84 -10.39 7.56 -21.05
N LEU A 85 -9.70 6.78 -20.25
CA LEU A 85 -9.02 7.23 -19.04
C LEU A 85 -7.50 7.23 -19.29
N ASP A 86 -6.88 8.36 -19.05
CA ASP A 86 -5.42 8.55 -19.16
C ASP A 86 -4.71 8.12 -17.88
N GLN A 87 -3.58 7.44 -18.01
CA GLN A 87 -2.75 6.94 -16.91
C GLN A 87 -2.31 8.04 -15.93
N ASN A 88 -2.02 9.25 -16.41
CA ASN A 88 -1.64 10.34 -15.53
C ASN A 88 -2.81 10.82 -14.65
N GLN A 89 -4.06 10.65 -15.11
CA GLN A 89 -5.25 10.91 -14.28
C GLN A 89 -5.42 9.87 -13.18
N VAL A 90 -5.13 8.60 -13.49
CA VAL A 90 -5.09 7.52 -12.49
C VAL A 90 -4.02 7.83 -11.44
N ARG A 91 -2.84 8.24 -11.87
CA ARG A 91 -1.76 8.69 -10.99
C ARG A 91 -2.22 9.80 -10.04
N GLU A 92 -2.87 10.85 -10.56
CA GLU A 92 -3.36 11.97 -9.75
C GLU A 92 -4.33 11.52 -8.66
N ALA A 93 -5.24 10.58 -8.97
CA ALA A 93 -6.17 10.02 -7.99
C ALA A 93 -5.47 9.20 -6.89
N LEU A 94 -4.36 8.52 -7.22
CA LEU A 94 -3.61 7.70 -6.29
C LEU A 94 -2.64 8.49 -5.40
N LEU A 95 -2.35 9.75 -5.70
CA LEU A 95 -1.39 10.55 -4.92
C LEU A 95 -1.82 10.77 -3.47
N GLU A 96 -3.11 11.00 -3.20
CA GLU A 96 -3.61 11.24 -1.84
C GLU A 96 -3.43 10.02 -0.92
N PRO A 97 -3.96 8.81 -1.29
CA PRO A 97 -3.74 7.62 -0.47
C PRO A 97 -2.25 7.27 -0.31
N VAL A 98 -1.43 7.43 -1.35
CA VAL A 98 0.00 7.17 -1.25
C VAL A 98 0.70 8.16 -0.33
N ARG A 99 0.32 9.44 -0.33
CA ARG A 99 0.87 10.44 0.60
C ARG A 99 0.62 10.04 2.05
N SER A 100 -0.57 9.56 2.39
CA SER A 100 -0.89 9.09 3.74
C SER A 100 -0.01 7.90 4.17
N ILE A 101 0.32 7.00 3.24
CA ILE A 101 1.28 5.92 3.49
C ILE A 101 2.67 6.48 3.77
N VAL A 102 3.15 7.41 2.94
CA VAL A 102 4.46 8.08 3.13
C VAL A 102 4.55 8.74 4.49
N GLU A 103 3.53 9.52 4.87
CA GLU A 103 3.47 10.20 6.17
C GLU A 103 3.49 9.22 7.34
N THR A 104 2.80 8.08 7.21
CA THR A 104 2.80 7.02 8.23
C THR A 104 4.20 6.40 8.39
N ILE A 105 4.88 6.13 7.28
CA ILE A 105 6.25 5.59 7.30
C ILE A 105 7.20 6.60 7.93
N ARG A 106 7.16 7.87 7.49
CA ARG A 106 8.00 8.94 8.07
C ARG A 106 7.79 9.09 9.57
N GLY A 107 6.53 9.19 10.01
CA GLY A 107 6.21 9.31 11.43
C GLY A 107 6.59 8.05 12.24
N THR A 108 6.72 6.89 11.62
CA THR A 108 7.25 5.68 12.24
C THR A 108 8.78 5.78 12.40
N LEU A 109 9.47 6.22 11.35
CA LEU A 109 10.93 6.41 11.37
C LEU A 109 11.36 7.49 12.38
N GLU A 110 10.62 8.59 12.48
CA GLU A 110 10.89 9.68 13.43
C GLU A 110 10.77 9.25 14.91
N GLN A 111 9.94 8.25 15.21
CA GLN A 111 9.76 7.72 16.57
C GLN A 111 10.71 6.59 16.92
N MET A 112 11.52 6.17 15.96
CA MET A 112 12.48 5.09 16.16
C MET A 112 13.67 5.58 16.98
N PRO A 113 14.19 4.76 17.93
CA PRO A 113 15.44 5.06 18.64
C PRO A 113 16.61 5.32 17.69
N SER A 114 17.46 6.29 18.03
CA SER A 114 18.62 6.67 17.20
C SER A 114 19.60 5.53 16.94
N GLU A 115 19.72 4.59 17.90
CA GLU A 115 20.58 3.40 17.80
C GLU A 115 20.15 2.47 16.65
N MET A 116 18.86 2.49 16.30
CA MET A 116 18.30 1.68 15.20
C MET A 116 18.37 2.39 13.84
N ALA A 117 18.60 3.70 13.84
CA ALA A 117 18.57 4.49 12.61
C ALA A 117 19.67 4.05 11.61
N ALA A 118 20.87 3.71 12.11
CA ALA A 118 21.95 3.20 11.28
C ALA A 118 21.59 1.86 10.62
N ASP A 119 21.03 0.92 11.40
CA ASP A 119 20.62 -0.38 10.89
C ASP A 119 19.52 -0.25 9.81
N VAL A 120 18.54 0.64 10.00
CA VAL A 120 17.48 0.89 9.03
C VAL A 120 18.03 1.57 7.77
N LEU A 121 19.03 2.45 7.90
CA LEU A 121 19.68 3.05 6.75
C LEU A 121 20.36 1.98 5.87
N ASP A 122 21.01 1.02 6.49
CA ASP A 122 21.71 -0.07 5.79
C ASP A 122 20.75 -1.13 5.23
N ARG A 123 19.68 -1.46 5.97
CA ARG A 123 18.75 -2.54 5.61
C ARG A 123 17.62 -2.08 4.70
N GLY A 124 17.20 -0.82 4.81
CA GLY A 124 16.10 -0.26 4.05
C GLY A 124 14.72 -0.74 4.49
N ILE A 125 13.75 -0.64 3.58
CA ILE A 125 12.34 -1.01 3.80
C ILE A 125 11.98 -2.15 2.85
N VAL A 126 11.28 -3.16 3.37
CA VAL A 126 10.71 -4.26 2.58
C VAL A 126 9.19 -4.07 2.50
N LEU A 127 8.65 -4.02 1.29
CA LEU A 127 7.21 -3.93 1.02
C LEU A 127 6.62 -5.31 0.81
N THR A 128 5.46 -5.57 1.44
CA THR A 128 4.70 -6.80 1.30
C THR A 128 3.21 -6.52 1.10
N GLY A 129 2.48 -7.53 0.62
CA GLY A 129 1.04 -7.43 0.35
C GLY A 129 0.74 -6.89 -1.05
N GLY A 130 -0.54 -6.98 -1.46
CA GLY A 130 -0.96 -6.64 -2.83
C GLY A 130 -0.74 -5.18 -3.21
N ALA A 131 -0.95 -4.25 -2.27
CA ALA A 131 -0.72 -2.82 -2.53
C ALA A 131 0.76 -2.49 -2.80
N ALA A 132 1.71 -3.33 -2.33
CA ALA A 132 3.13 -3.20 -2.64
C ALA A 132 3.45 -3.37 -4.13
N LEU A 133 2.56 -4.00 -4.89
CA LEU A 133 2.70 -4.23 -6.33
C LEU A 133 2.24 -3.03 -7.19
N LEU A 134 1.72 -1.96 -6.57
CA LEU A 134 1.43 -0.72 -7.30
C LEU A 134 2.72 -0.19 -7.91
N ARG A 135 2.70 0.02 -9.24
CA ARG A 135 3.89 0.45 -9.99
C ARG A 135 4.46 1.75 -9.43
N ASP A 136 5.78 1.76 -9.25
CA ASP A 136 6.57 2.89 -8.74
C ASP A 136 6.31 3.26 -7.26
N LEU A 137 5.63 2.42 -6.48
CA LEU A 137 5.46 2.69 -5.04
C LEU A 137 6.81 2.64 -4.30
N ASP A 138 7.64 1.66 -4.60
CA ASP A 138 9.01 1.53 -4.10
C ASP A 138 9.85 2.78 -4.43
N TRP A 139 9.76 3.27 -5.66
CA TRP A 139 10.45 4.48 -6.08
C TRP A 139 9.98 5.73 -5.32
N VAL A 140 8.66 5.89 -5.15
CA VAL A 140 8.11 7.03 -4.38
C VAL A 140 8.61 6.97 -2.95
N LEU A 141 8.51 5.80 -2.30
CA LEU A 141 8.95 5.62 -0.92
C LEU A 141 10.45 5.83 -0.76
N THR A 142 11.27 5.32 -1.69
CA THR A 142 12.72 5.58 -1.70
C THR A 142 13.01 7.08 -1.76
N ARG A 143 12.37 7.78 -2.67
CA ARG A 143 12.55 9.23 -2.84
C ARG A 143 12.11 10.03 -1.60
N GLU A 144 10.99 9.63 -1.00
CA GLU A 144 10.39 10.37 0.12
C GLU A 144 11.04 10.08 1.48
N THR A 145 11.67 8.90 1.64
CA THR A 145 12.31 8.50 2.90
C THR A 145 13.83 8.58 2.86
N GLY A 146 14.42 8.58 1.66
CA GLY A 146 15.88 8.46 1.48
C GLY A 146 16.43 7.05 1.72
N LEU A 147 15.56 6.06 2.01
CA LEU A 147 15.95 4.69 2.28
C LEU A 147 15.81 3.82 1.03
N THR A 148 16.60 2.77 0.91
CA THR A 148 16.38 1.73 -0.10
C THR A 148 15.05 1.01 0.19
N VAL A 149 14.17 0.93 -0.80
CA VAL A 149 12.87 0.26 -0.68
C VAL A 149 12.80 -0.87 -1.71
N VAL A 150 12.49 -2.07 -1.26
CA VAL A 150 12.37 -3.26 -2.10
C VAL A 150 11.02 -3.92 -1.91
N VAL A 151 10.46 -4.46 -2.98
CA VAL A 151 9.25 -5.30 -2.93
C VAL A 151 9.68 -6.74 -2.70
N ALA A 152 9.06 -7.42 -1.74
CA ALA A 152 9.34 -8.83 -1.46
C ALA A 152 9.02 -9.70 -2.69
N GLU A 153 9.84 -10.74 -2.94
CA GLU A 153 9.71 -11.65 -4.09
C GLU A 153 8.30 -12.26 -4.21
N ASN A 154 7.69 -12.64 -3.08
CA ASN A 154 6.30 -13.11 -3.03
C ASN A 154 5.46 -12.17 -2.14
N ALA A 155 5.33 -10.92 -2.55
CA ALA A 155 4.65 -9.89 -1.76
C ALA A 155 3.23 -10.29 -1.32
N LEU A 156 2.45 -10.92 -2.20
CA LEU A 156 1.09 -11.38 -1.90
C LEU A 156 1.06 -12.52 -0.88
N GLY A 157 2.03 -13.43 -0.94
CA GLY A 157 2.09 -14.61 -0.09
C GLY A 157 2.74 -14.41 1.26
N CYS A 158 3.44 -13.29 1.49
CA CYS A 158 4.25 -13.07 2.69
C CYS A 158 3.48 -13.29 4.00
N VAL A 159 2.27 -12.74 4.11
CA VAL A 159 1.45 -12.87 5.32
C VAL A 159 0.99 -14.31 5.55
N ALA A 160 0.50 -14.96 4.49
CA ALA A 160 0.05 -16.37 4.57
C ALA A 160 1.21 -17.30 4.93
N LEU A 161 2.37 -17.14 4.29
CA LEU A 161 3.57 -17.92 4.58
C LEU A 161 4.09 -17.65 5.99
N GLY A 162 4.07 -16.38 6.44
CA GLY A 162 4.49 -15.99 7.77
C GLY A 162 3.59 -16.56 8.85
N THR A 163 2.28 -16.49 8.69
CA THR A 163 1.31 -17.08 9.63
C THR A 163 1.39 -18.61 9.66
N GLY A 164 1.59 -19.26 8.50
CA GLY A 164 1.84 -20.71 8.44
C GLY A 164 3.08 -21.11 9.24
N ARG A 165 4.21 -20.44 9.02
CA ARG A 165 5.44 -20.67 9.78
C ARG A 165 5.28 -20.40 11.27
N ALA A 166 4.51 -19.37 11.64
CA ALA A 166 4.21 -19.07 13.04
C ALA A 166 3.37 -20.18 13.68
N ALA A 167 2.36 -20.71 12.99
CA ALA A 167 1.53 -21.83 13.46
C ALA A 167 2.34 -23.12 13.67
N GLU A 168 3.26 -23.43 12.76
CA GLU A 168 4.18 -24.58 12.88
C GLU A 168 5.14 -24.43 14.07
N ASN A 169 5.49 -23.22 14.45
CA ASN A 169 6.47 -22.90 15.51
C ASN A 169 5.83 -22.23 16.73
N MET A 170 4.56 -22.51 17.03
CA MET A 170 3.82 -21.88 18.15
C MET A 170 4.56 -21.94 19.51
N ASN A 171 5.34 -22.98 19.74
CA ASN A 171 6.16 -23.13 20.96
C ASN A 171 7.24 -22.06 21.11
N LEU A 172 7.68 -21.41 20.02
CA LEU A 172 8.66 -20.32 20.04
C LEU A 172 8.01 -19.01 20.50
N PHE A 173 6.72 -18.81 20.20
CA PHE A 173 5.98 -17.60 20.55
C PHE A 173 5.43 -17.60 21.98
N HIS A 174 5.20 -18.78 22.57
CA HIS A 174 4.72 -18.89 23.95
C HIS A 174 5.79 -18.59 25.02
N LYS A 175 7.07 -18.58 24.66
CA LYS A 175 8.16 -18.27 25.61
C LYS A 175 8.32 -16.78 25.94
N GLY A 176 7.64 -15.87 25.19
CA GLY A 176 7.72 -14.42 25.39
C GLY A 176 6.64 -13.81 26.28
N HIS A 177 5.60 -14.54 26.66
CA HIS A 177 4.50 -14.02 27.47
C HIS A 177 4.39 -14.77 28.81
N ARG A 178 5.36 -14.58 29.70
CA ARG A 178 5.13 -14.82 31.12
C ARG A 178 4.47 -13.56 31.69
N PRO A 179 3.22 -13.61 32.18
CA PRO A 179 2.67 -12.51 32.95
C PRO A 179 3.53 -12.32 34.20
N ALA A 180 4.11 -11.14 34.35
CA ALA A 180 4.77 -10.74 35.58
C ALA A 180 3.69 -10.64 36.68
N GLY A 181 3.79 -11.48 37.70
CA GLY A 181 3.16 -11.22 38.99
C GLY A 181 1.94 -12.06 39.37
N SER A 182 2.17 -13.23 39.91
CA SER A 182 1.36 -13.69 41.05
C SER A 182 2.31 -14.04 42.19
N LYS A 183 2.43 -13.14 43.15
CA LYS A 183 2.72 -13.39 44.53
C LYS A 183 1.57 -12.83 45.32
#